data_3a8464adccc3433b8c75b51f33a5155a
#
_entry.id   3a8464adccc3433b8c75b51f33a5155a
#
_cell.length_a   1.000
_cell.length_b   1.000
_cell.length_c   1.000
_cell.angle_alpha   90.00
_cell.angle_beta   90.00
_cell.angle_gamma   90.00
#
_symmetry.space_group_name_H-M   'P 1'
#
loop_
_entity.id
_entity.type
_entity.pdbx_description
1 polymer ?
#
loop_
_entity_poly.entity_id
_entity_poly.type
_entity_poly.pdbx_seq_one_letter_code
_entity_poly.pdbx_strand_id
1 'polypeptide(L)'
;MKKCDLDEVLKFIKSTFGKDKVPLHEPKFIGNEKKYLLECIDSSFVSSVGKFVDEFESKLAQMVGAKFAVATTNGTSALHICLKLAGVEQNDEVITQPVTFIATCNAISYLFAKPVFVDVDLDTLGMSPASLSAFLEKNCELKGGKCINKTSGRILRACVPMHTFGLPCKIDEIAEICKRWNIALVEDCAESLGSYYKGTHTG
;
A
#
# COMPACT_ATOMS: atom_id res chain seq x y z
N MET A 1 17.87 24.36 -7.86
CA MET A 1 16.86 23.62 -8.68
C MET A 1 16.66 24.37 -10.00
N LYS A 2 16.86 23.70 -11.14
CA LYS A 2 16.45 24.30 -12.43
C LYS A 2 14.94 24.48 -12.42
N LYS A 3 14.47 25.67 -12.81
CA LYS A 3 13.04 25.95 -12.98
C LYS A 3 12.51 24.99 -14.03
N CYS A 4 11.56 24.14 -13.67
CA CYS A 4 10.93 23.22 -14.62
C CYS A 4 10.13 24.06 -15.62
N ASP A 5 10.41 23.88 -16.91
CA ASP A 5 9.63 24.52 -17.97
C ASP A 5 8.36 23.67 -18.19
N LEU A 6 7.24 24.17 -17.70
CA LEU A 6 5.95 23.51 -17.83
C LEU A 6 5.54 23.26 -19.29
N ASP A 7 5.95 24.14 -20.20
CA ASP A 7 5.64 23.96 -21.62
C ASP A 7 6.41 22.80 -22.24
N GLU A 8 7.65 22.59 -21.83
CA GLU A 8 8.41 21.40 -22.24
C GLU A 8 7.78 20.11 -21.71
N VAL A 9 7.35 20.10 -20.45
CA VAL A 9 6.66 18.95 -19.85
C VAL A 9 5.34 18.66 -20.58
N LEU A 10 4.54 19.69 -20.87
CA LEU A 10 3.28 19.54 -21.61
C LEU A 10 3.51 19.02 -23.04
N LYS A 11 4.54 19.54 -23.75
CA LYS A 11 4.92 19.04 -25.07
C LYS A 11 5.33 17.58 -25.02
N PHE A 12 6.14 17.20 -24.03
CA PHE A 12 6.56 15.81 -23.84
C PHE A 12 5.35 14.88 -23.62
N ILE A 13 4.45 15.25 -22.70
CA ILE A 13 3.23 14.46 -22.41
C ILE A 13 2.37 14.31 -23.68
N LYS A 14 2.08 15.42 -24.37
CA LYS A 14 1.27 15.37 -25.60
C LYS A 14 1.91 14.54 -26.70
N SER A 15 3.21 14.66 -26.89
CA SER A 15 3.93 13.87 -27.91
C SER A 15 3.95 12.38 -27.59
N THR A 16 4.08 12.04 -26.31
CA THR A 16 4.12 10.64 -25.84
C THR A 16 2.76 9.93 -25.99
N PHE A 17 1.68 10.63 -25.64
CA PHE A 17 0.34 10.03 -25.64
C PHE A 17 -0.48 10.33 -26.92
N GLY A 18 -0.03 11.24 -27.77
CA GLY A 18 -0.73 11.61 -29.01
C GLY A 18 -2.12 12.19 -28.79
N LYS A 19 -2.39 12.78 -27.62
CA LYS A 19 -3.69 13.32 -27.22
C LYS A 19 -3.53 14.70 -26.60
N ASP A 20 -4.50 15.58 -26.85
CA ASP A 20 -4.53 16.91 -26.21
C ASP A 20 -4.93 16.86 -24.75
N LYS A 21 -5.74 15.88 -24.38
CA LYS A 21 -6.17 15.64 -23.01
C LYS A 21 -5.72 14.26 -22.57
N VAL A 22 -4.84 14.22 -21.60
CA VAL A 22 -4.30 12.98 -21.02
C VAL A 22 -4.78 12.88 -19.58
N PRO A 23 -5.71 11.96 -19.26
CA PRO A 23 -6.13 11.73 -17.87
C PRO A 23 -4.99 11.05 -17.09
N LEU A 24 -4.95 11.26 -15.78
CA LEU A 24 -3.97 10.60 -14.91
C LEU A 24 -4.20 9.08 -14.88
N HIS A 25 -5.46 8.67 -14.81
CA HIS A 25 -5.89 7.27 -14.88
C HIS A 25 -7.05 7.14 -15.87
N GLU A 26 -6.99 6.12 -16.71
CA GLU A 26 -8.05 5.78 -17.63
C GLU A 26 -8.27 4.26 -17.60
N PRO A 27 -9.35 3.76 -16.96
CA PRO A 27 -9.68 2.34 -16.99
C PRO A 27 -9.83 1.83 -18.42
N LYS A 28 -9.22 0.69 -18.73
CA LYS A 28 -9.33 0.04 -20.04
C LYS A 28 -9.88 -1.37 -19.87
N PHE A 29 -10.99 -1.63 -20.53
CA PHE A 29 -11.66 -2.94 -20.54
C PHE A 29 -11.43 -3.60 -21.90
N ILE A 30 -10.28 -4.26 -22.06
CA ILE A 30 -9.82 -4.86 -23.32
C ILE A 30 -9.76 -6.40 -23.26
N GLY A 31 -10.06 -7.00 -22.12
CA GLY A 31 -10.06 -8.43 -21.88
C GLY A 31 -11.46 -9.05 -21.80
N ASN A 32 -11.61 -9.94 -20.86
CA ASN A 32 -12.82 -10.73 -20.66
C ASN A 32 -13.80 -10.11 -19.62
N GLU A 33 -13.61 -8.85 -19.23
CA GLU A 33 -14.36 -8.23 -18.13
C GLU A 33 -15.87 -8.28 -18.36
N LYS A 34 -16.31 -7.90 -19.57
CA LYS A 34 -17.74 -7.94 -19.94
C LYS A 34 -18.29 -9.37 -19.92
N LYS A 35 -17.51 -10.34 -20.43
CA LYS A 35 -17.91 -11.73 -20.43
C LYS A 35 -18.09 -12.26 -19.02
N TYR A 36 -17.13 -12.02 -18.14
CA TYR A 36 -17.20 -12.48 -16.75
C TYR A 36 -18.34 -11.83 -15.96
N LEU A 37 -18.61 -10.55 -16.21
CA LEU A 37 -19.78 -9.88 -15.59
C LEU A 37 -21.11 -10.50 -16.04
N LEU A 38 -21.27 -10.82 -17.33
CA LEU A 38 -22.46 -11.49 -17.84
C LEU A 38 -22.60 -12.88 -17.25
N GLU A 39 -21.51 -13.66 -17.17
CA GLU A 39 -21.53 -14.99 -16.53
C GLU A 39 -21.94 -14.90 -15.04
N CYS A 40 -21.51 -13.87 -14.31
CA CYS A 40 -21.95 -13.65 -12.93
C CYS A 40 -23.47 -13.41 -12.86
N ILE A 41 -24.00 -12.57 -13.75
CA ILE A 41 -25.45 -12.24 -13.78
C ILE A 41 -26.24 -13.48 -14.15
N ASP A 42 -25.86 -14.18 -15.21
CA ASP A 42 -26.55 -15.36 -15.72
C ASP A 42 -26.57 -16.51 -14.70
N SER A 43 -25.49 -16.67 -13.94
CA SER A 43 -25.40 -17.67 -12.88
C SER A 43 -26.05 -17.25 -11.56
N SER A 44 -26.47 -15.98 -11.43
CA SER A 44 -26.99 -15.38 -10.19
C SER A 44 -25.97 -15.32 -9.03
N PHE A 45 -24.69 -15.65 -9.25
CA PHE A 45 -23.64 -15.51 -8.25
C PHE A 45 -23.06 -14.09 -8.26
N VAL A 46 -23.78 -13.15 -7.64
CA VAL A 46 -23.47 -11.72 -7.60
C VAL A 46 -23.13 -11.21 -6.20
N SER A 47 -22.78 -12.11 -5.29
CA SER A 47 -22.39 -11.76 -3.91
C SER A 47 -20.91 -12.02 -3.63
N SER A 48 -20.55 -12.13 -2.34
CA SER A 48 -19.18 -12.41 -1.88
C SER A 48 -18.72 -13.86 -2.06
N VAL A 49 -19.56 -14.74 -2.58
CA VAL A 49 -19.24 -16.14 -2.91
C VAL A 49 -19.50 -16.41 -4.39
N GLY A 50 -18.64 -17.22 -4.99
CA GLY A 50 -18.79 -17.64 -6.37
C GLY A 50 -17.45 -17.94 -7.04
N LYS A 51 -17.53 -18.64 -8.16
CA LYS A 51 -16.39 -19.12 -8.96
C LYS A 51 -15.31 -18.05 -9.17
N PHE A 52 -15.71 -16.82 -9.51
CA PHE A 52 -14.74 -15.76 -9.82
C PHE A 52 -14.05 -15.20 -8.56
N VAL A 53 -14.70 -15.24 -7.40
CA VAL A 53 -14.06 -14.91 -6.12
C VAL A 53 -12.97 -15.93 -5.80
N ASP A 54 -13.33 -17.22 -5.86
CA ASP A 54 -12.40 -18.33 -5.59
C ASP A 54 -11.20 -18.31 -6.55
N GLU A 55 -11.47 -18.08 -7.85
CA GLU A 55 -10.41 -17.96 -8.87
C GLU A 55 -9.51 -16.76 -8.63
N PHE A 56 -10.06 -15.61 -8.24
CA PHE A 56 -9.30 -14.41 -7.94
C PHE A 56 -8.37 -14.65 -6.76
N GLU A 57 -8.89 -15.16 -5.65
CA GLU A 57 -8.12 -15.44 -4.44
C GLU A 57 -7.00 -16.45 -4.72
N SER A 58 -7.32 -17.54 -5.41
CA SER A 58 -6.33 -18.55 -5.77
C SER A 58 -5.21 -18.01 -6.67
N LYS A 59 -5.58 -17.27 -7.73
CA LYS A 59 -4.61 -16.70 -8.68
C LYS A 59 -3.77 -15.61 -8.04
N LEU A 60 -4.37 -14.76 -7.20
CA LEU A 60 -3.63 -13.72 -6.50
C LEU A 60 -2.62 -14.34 -5.53
N ALA A 61 -3.04 -15.28 -4.70
CA ALA A 61 -2.14 -15.98 -3.78
C ALA A 61 -0.96 -16.63 -4.52
N GLN A 62 -1.23 -17.30 -5.65
CA GLN A 62 -0.18 -17.88 -6.49
C GLN A 62 0.77 -16.83 -7.08
N MET A 63 0.22 -15.70 -7.56
CA MET A 63 0.98 -14.64 -8.20
C MET A 63 1.96 -13.95 -7.25
N VAL A 64 1.51 -13.68 -6.03
CA VAL A 64 2.31 -12.99 -5.01
C VAL A 64 3.14 -13.97 -4.14
N GLY A 65 2.96 -15.27 -4.32
CA GLY A 65 3.65 -16.28 -3.52
C GLY A 65 3.12 -16.43 -2.09
N ALA A 66 1.94 -15.90 -1.81
CA ALA A 66 1.28 -16.02 -0.51
C ALA A 66 0.54 -17.34 -0.36
N LYS A 67 0.37 -17.79 0.89
CA LYS A 67 -0.40 -19.03 1.17
C LYS A 67 -1.90 -18.85 0.92
N PHE A 68 -2.41 -17.66 1.18
CA PHE A 68 -3.82 -17.31 1.03
C PHE A 68 -3.96 -15.88 0.53
N ALA A 69 -5.03 -15.63 -0.21
CA ALA A 69 -5.55 -14.29 -0.48
C ALA A 69 -7.04 -14.27 -0.10
N VAL A 70 -7.52 -13.11 0.31
CA VAL A 70 -8.93 -12.91 0.67
C VAL A 70 -9.44 -11.68 -0.06
N ALA A 71 -10.47 -11.88 -0.87
CA ALA A 71 -11.11 -10.79 -1.60
C ALA A 71 -11.90 -9.87 -0.65
N THR A 72 -11.76 -8.57 -0.86
CA THR A 72 -12.51 -7.54 -0.15
C THR A 72 -13.20 -6.63 -1.16
N THR A 73 -14.13 -5.79 -0.72
CA THR A 73 -14.87 -4.88 -1.59
C THR A 73 -13.99 -3.81 -2.26
N ASN A 74 -12.89 -3.45 -1.63
CA ASN A 74 -11.90 -2.50 -2.14
C ASN A 74 -10.62 -2.51 -1.29
N GLY A 75 -9.55 -1.87 -1.78
CA GLY A 75 -8.26 -1.82 -1.10
C GLY A 75 -8.29 -1.12 0.26
N THR A 76 -9.13 -0.10 0.44
CA THR A 76 -9.29 0.56 1.75
C THR A 76 -9.80 -0.39 2.81
N SER A 77 -10.78 -1.23 2.45
CA SER A 77 -11.30 -2.30 3.33
C SER A 77 -10.24 -3.35 3.61
N ALA A 78 -9.44 -3.72 2.60
CA ALA A 78 -8.31 -4.64 2.76
C ALA A 78 -7.32 -4.12 3.80
N LEU A 79 -6.83 -2.89 3.63
CA LEU A 79 -5.89 -2.24 4.57
C LEU A 79 -6.48 -2.15 5.99
N HIS A 80 -7.76 -1.77 6.11
CA HIS A 80 -8.43 -1.71 7.41
C HIS A 80 -8.39 -3.07 8.12
N ILE A 81 -8.73 -4.16 7.42
CA ILE A 81 -8.72 -5.51 7.98
C ILE A 81 -7.29 -5.96 8.30
N CYS A 82 -6.32 -5.72 7.40
CA CYS A 82 -4.92 -6.05 7.66
C CYS A 82 -4.39 -5.34 8.91
N LEU A 83 -4.67 -4.07 9.08
CA LEU A 83 -4.29 -3.31 10.28
C LEU A 83 -4.97 -3.84 11.55
N LYS A 84 -6.25 -4.21 11.45
CA LYS A 84 -6.97 -4.84 12.57
C LYS A 84 -6.33 -6.18 12.97
N LEU A 85 -5.98 -7.01 11.99
CA LEU A 85 -5.29 -8.30 12.22
C LEU A 85 -3.86 -8.11 12.73
N ALA A 86 -3.19 -7.03 12.35
CA ALA A 86 -1.89 -6.61 12.90
C ALA A 86 -1.98 -6.12 14.36
N GLY A 87 -3.18 -6.08 14.93
CA GLY A 87 -3.43 -5.72 16.32
C GLY A 87 -3.48 -4.22 16.59
N VAL A 88 -3.73 -3.40 15.55
CA VAL A 88 -3.92 -1.96 15.72
C VAL A 88 -5.20 -1.68 16.48
N GLU A 89 -5.10 -0.91 17.54
CA GLU A 89 -6.18 -0.52 18.45
C GLU A 89 -6.37 0.99 18.48
N GLN A 90 -7.47 1.41 19.11
CA GLN A 90 -7.76 2.82 19.31
C GLN A 90 -6.61 3.51 20.08
N ASN A 91 -6.22 4.69 19.61
CA ASN A 91 -5.11 5.50 20.10
C ASN A 91 -3.71 4.95 19.84
N ASP A 92 -3.53 3.79 19.21
CA ASP A 92 -2.23 3.38 18.68
C ASP A 92 -1.74 4.36 17.60
N GLU A 93 -0.46 4.30 17.31
CA GLU A 93 0.15 4.98 16.17
C GLU A 93 0.53 3.97 15.11
N VAL A 94 0.41 4.37 13.83
CA VAL A 94 0.82 3.60 12.66
C VAL A 94 1.69 4.47 11.78
N ILE A 95 2.91 4.01 11.51
CA ILE A 95 3.81 4.71 10.59
C ILE A 95 3.35 4.50 9.16
N THR A 96 3.34 5.57 8.38
CA THR A 96 3.18 5.56 6.93
C THR A 96 4.00 6.68 6.29
N GLN A 97 3.87 6.88 5.00
CA GLN A 97 4.58 7.91 4.23
C GLN A 97 3.62 9.01 3.75
N PRO A 98 4.10 10.27 3.56
CA PRO A 98 3.23 11.36 3.10
C PRO A 98 2.86 11.24 1.61
N VAL A 99 3.71 10.60 0.79
CA VAL A 99 3.43 10.34 -0.63
C VAL A 99 2.66 9.04 -0.75
N THR A 100 1.36 9.12 -0.49
CA THR A 100 0.44 7.97 -0.52
C THR A 100 -0.95 8.42 -0.94
N PHE A 101 -1.80 7.49 -1.36
CA PHE A 101 -3.22 7.76 -1.54
C PHE A 101 -3.90 7.90 -0.16
N ILE A 102 -4.88 8.77 -0.07
CA ILE A 102 -5.57 9.06 1.21
C ILE A 102 -6.17 7.83 1.89
N ALA A 103 -6.46 6.76 1.13
CA ALA A 103 -7.03 5.52 1.65
C ALA A 103 -6.16 4.86 2.71
N THR A 104 -4.82 4.94 2.59
CA THR A 104 -3.89 4.42 3.60
C THR A 104 -4.11 5.09 4.95
N CYS A 105 -4.18 6.42 4.97
CA CYS A 105 -4.45 7.19 6.19
C CYS A 105 -5.87 6.98 6.72
N ASN A 106 -6.85 6.85 5.83
CA ASN A 106 -8.23 6.58 6.21
C ASN A 106 -8.37 5.21 6.88
N ALA A 107 -7.73 4.17 6.35
CA ALA A 107 -7.75 2.83 6.95
C ALA A 107 -7.20 2.83 8.38
N ILE A 108 -6.14 3.61 8.63
CA ILE A 108 -5.60 3.83 9.98
C ILE A 108 -6.62 4.55 10.87
N SER A 109 -7.21 5.63 10.34
CA SER A 109 -8.15 6.48 11.08
C SER A 109 -9.46 5.76 11.41
N TYR A 110 -9.90 4.82 10.60
CA TYR A 110 -11.09 4.00 10.86
C TYR A 110 -10.94 3.09 12.10
N LEU A 111 -9.71 2.79 12.49
CA LEU A 111 -9.39 2.10 13.75
C LEU A 111 -9.21 3.08 14.93
N PHE A 112 -9.50 4.37 14.75
CA PHE A 112 -9.22 5.43 15.71
C PHE A 112 -7.74 5.52 16.10
N ALA A 113 -6.85 4.96 15.29
CA ALA A 113 -5.40 5.08 15.38
C ALA A 113 -4.92 6.38 14.71
N LYS A 114 -3.66 6.74 14.93
CA LYS A 114 -3.06 7.98 14.43
C LYS A 114 -1.97 7.66 13.39
N PRO A 115 -2.07 8.20 12.17
CA PRO A 115 -0.96 8.09 11.23
C PRO A 115 0.22 8.95 11.69
N VAL A 116 1.42 8.37 11.61
CA VAL A 116 2.69 9.03 11.84
C VAL A 116 3.49 8.96 10.55
N PHE A 117 3.97 10.10 10.08
CA PHE A 117 4.62 10.17 8.78
C PHE A 117 6.14 10.14 8.90
N VAL A 118 6.77 9.32 8.08
CA VAL A 118 8.21 9.34 7.81
C VAL A 118 8.47 9.63 6.34
N ASP A 119 9.62 10.21 6.04
CA ASP A 119 9.93 10.68 4.69
C ASP A 119 10.17 9.54 3.70
N VAL A 120 10.13 9.87 2.42
CA VAL A 120 10.31 8.94 1.31
C VAL A 120 11.72 9.01 0.73
N ASP A 121 12.15 7.95 0.06
CA ASP A 121 13.35 7.96 -0.78
C ASP A 121 13.03 8.59 -2.14
N LEU A 122 13.95 9.37 -2.69
CA LEU A 122 13.77 10.04 -3.98
C LEU A 122 13.83 9.08 -5.17
N ASP A 123 14.44 7.92 -5.02
CA ASP A 123 14.59 6.91 -6.07
C ASP A 123 13.37 6.00 -6.21
N THR A 124 12.65 5.76 -5.11
CA THR A 124 11.46 4.89 -5.11
C THR A 124 10.15 5.65 -4.88
N LEU A 125 10.21 6.88 -4.39
CA LEU A 125 9.06 7.66 -3.89
C LEU A 125 8.28 6.94 -2.77
N GLY A 126 8.76 5.79 -2.34
CA GLY A 126 8.23 5.01 -1.23
C GLY A 126 8.95 5.31 0.07
N MET A 127 8.50 4.72 1.19
CA MET A 127 9.04 4.94 2.52
C MET A 127 10.58 4.73 2.56
N SER A 128 11.29 5.71 3.08
CA SER A 128 12.75 5.64 3.26
C SER A 128 13.11 4.79 4.48
N PRO A 129 13.86 3.69 4.34
CA PRO A 129 14.38 2.93 5.48
C PRO A 129 15.25 3.78 6.41
N ALA A 130 16.05 4.69 5.84
CA ALA A 130 16.89 5.59 6.62
C ALA A 130 16.05 6.56 7.48
N SER A 131 15.00 7.14 6.90
CA SER A 131 14.06 8.03 7.62
C SER A 131 13.28 7.26 8.69
N LEU A 132 12.86 6.03 8.39
CA LEU A 132 12.18 5.15 9.34
C LEU A 132 13.08 4.83 10.54
N SER A 133 14.33 4.39 10.29
CA SER A 133 15.29 4.09 11.36
C SER A 133 15.57 5.32 12.23
N ALA A 134 15.88 6.45 11.60
CA ALA A 134 16.17 7.71 12.30
C ALA A 134 14.96 8.18 13.15
N PHE A 135 13.75 8.05 12.64
CA PHE A 135 12.53 8.39 13.38
C PHE A 135 12.39 7.51 14.63
N LEU A 136 12.53 6.19 14.48
CA LEU A 136 12.37 5.23 15.57
C LEU A 136 13.43 5.41 16.65
N GLU A 137 14.71 5.53 16.27
CA GLU A 137 15.81 5.72 17.18
C GLU A 137 15.67 7.02 18.01
N LYS A 138 15.26 8.09 17.36
CA LYS A 138 15.09 9.39 18.02
C LYS A 138 13.85 9.45 18.90
N ASN A 139 12.72 8.97 18.38
CA ASN A 139 11.41 9.26 18.96
C ASN A 139 10.78 8.09 19.72
N CYS A 140 11.33 6.87 19.60
CA CYS A 140 10.71 5.69 20.20
C CYS A 140 11.62 4.98 21.20
N GLU A 141 11.02 4.13 22.00
CA GLU A 141 11.72 3.17 22.89
C GLU A 141 10.98 1.84 22.92
N LEU A 142 11.75 0.75 23.14
CA LEU A 142 11.18 -0.57 23.36
C LEU A 142 10.96 -0.78 24.86
N LYS A 143 9.70 -0.96 25.28
CA LYS A 143 9.33 -1.19 26.66
C LYS A 143 8.27 -2.29 26.75
N GLY A 144 8.59 -3.34 27.49
CA GLY A 144 7.67 -4.49 27.62
C GLY A 144 7.34 -5.17 26.27
N GLY A 145 8.28 -5.21 25.32
CA GLY A 145 8.07 -5.76 24.00
C GLY A 145 7.22 -4.89 23.06
N LYS A 146 6.92 -3.65 23.42
CA LYS A 146 6.15 -2.69 22.62
C LYS A 146 7.02 -1.53 22.21
N CYS A 147 6.88 -1.06 20.97
CA CYS A 147 7.47 0.19 20.50
C CYS A 147 6.59 1.35 20.98
N ILE A 148 7.15 2.24 21.77
CA ILE A 148 6.42 3.38 22.36
C ILE A 148 7.03 4.67 21.85
N ASN A 149 6.20 5.55 21.32
CA ASN A 149 6.60 6.90 20.95
C ASN A 149 6.76 7.73 22.24
N LYS A 150 7.98 8.17 22.52
CA LYS A 150 8.36 8.94 23.74
C LYS A 150 7.62 10.26 23.87
N THR A 151 7.20 10.86 22.76
CA THR A 151 6.51 12.15 22.75
C THR A 151 5.03 12.01 23.07
N SER A 152 4.35 11.05 22.46
CA SER A 152 2.90 10.84 22.60
C SER A 152 2.54 9.84 23.71
N GLY A 153 3.48 9.01 24.13
CA GLY A 153 3.26 7.88 25.03
C GLY A 153 2.47 6.71 24.39
N ARG A 154 2.18 6.78 23.09
CA ARG A 154 1.36 5.78 22.39
C ARG A 154 2.21 4.63 21.88
N ILE A 155 1.54 3.49 21.72
CA ILE A 155 2.15 2.32 21.09
C ILE A 155 2.18 2.56 19.58
N LEU A 156 3.35 2.39 18.99
CA LEU A 156 3.54 2.36 17.55
C LEU A 156 3.42 0.91 17.11
N ARG A 157 2.24 0.56 16.55
CA ARG A 157 1.81 -0.83 16.35
C ARG A 157 2.20 -1.41 15.02
N ALA A 158 2.08 -0.61 13.97
CA ALA A 158 2.29 -1.07 12.60
C ALA A 158 3.03 -0.02 11.76
N CYS A 159 3.60 -0.49 10.67
CA CYS A 159 4.20 0.30 9.61
C CYS A 159 3.54 -0.07 8.28
N VAL A 160 3.09 0.94 7.53
CA VAL A 160 2.42 0.76 6.24
C VAL A 160 3.19 1.51 5.16
N PRO A 161 4.24 0.91 4.57
CA PRO A 161 4.84 1.44 3.36
C PRO A 161 3.89 1.24 2.18
N MET A 162 3.85 2.21 1.25
CA MET A 162 3.17 2.10 -0.03
C MET A 162 4.18 2.03 -1.15
N HIS A 163 3.96 1.17 -2.13
CA HIS A 163 4.75 1.08 -3.36
C HIS A 163 4.22 2.10 -4.37
N THR A 164 4.65 3.34 -4.22
CA THR A 164 4.14 4.51 -4.95
C THR A 164 4.34 4.35 -6.46
N PHE A 165 3.27 4.50 -7.23
CA PHE A 165 3.24 4.32 -8.69
C PHE A 165 3.76 2.97 -9.19
N GLY A 166 3.71 1.96 -8.33
CA GLY A 166 4.25 0.63 -8.65
C GLY A 166 5.76 0.50 -8.50
N LEU A 167 6.45 1.52 -8.01
CA LEU A 167 7.87 1.47 -7.69
C LEU A 167 8.06 0.79 -6.33
N PRO A 168 8.72 -0.38 -6.27
CA PRO A 168 8.85 -1.08 -5.00
C PRO A 168 9.69 -0.29 -3.99
N CYS A 169 9.21 -0.21 -2.75
CA CYS A 169 10.03 0.23 -1.63
C CYS A 169 11.21 -0.73 -1.41
N LYS A 170 12.23 -0.30 -0.67
CA LYS A 170 13.29 -1.17 -0.15
C LYS A 170 12.73 -2.02 1.00
N ILE A 171 11.83 -2.93 0.65
CA ILE A 171 10.93 -3.60 1.60
C ILE A 171 11.67 -4.52 2.58
N ASP A 172 12.75 -5.15 2.15
CA ASP A 172 13.59 -5.99 3.01
C ASP A 172 14.24 -5.17 4.14
N GLU A 173 14.75 -3.98 3.84
CA GLU A 173 15.33 -3.06 4.84
C GLU A 173 14.24 -2.58 5.81
N ILE A 174 13.06 -2.21 5.30
CA ILE A 174 11.92 -1.82 6.12
C ILE A 174 11.48 -2.97 7.04
N ALA A 175 11.38 -4.19 6.51
CA ALA A 175 11.00 -5.37 7.27
C ALA A 175 11.97 -5.66 8.43
N GLU A 176 13.29 -5.55 8.18
CA GLU A 176 14.31 -5.72 9.21
C GLU A 176 14.21 -4.66 10.32
N ILE A 177 13.90 -3.40 9.94
CA ILE A 177 13.67 -2.33 10.91
C ILE A 177 12.41 -2.62 11.74
N CYS A 178 11.30 -2.97 11.09
CA CYS A 178 10.05 -3.31 11.77
C CYS A 178 10.24 -4.47 12.76
N LYS A 179 10.97 -5.51 12.34
CA LYS A 179 11.30 -6.66 13.20
C LYS A 179 12.10 -6.25 14.44
N ARG A 180 13.13 -5.42 14.28
CA ARG A 180 13.95 -4.91 15.41
C ARG A 180 13.11 -4.13 16.43
N TRP A 181 12.13 -3.39 15.96
CA TRP A 181 11.29 -2.55 16.79
C TRP A 181 9.97 -3.21 17.22
N ASN A 182 9.78 -4.49 16.88
CA ASN A 182 8.54 -5.25 17.17
C ASN A 182 7.28 -4.54 16.68
N ILE A 183 7.34 -4.03 15.44
CA ILE A 183 6.26 -3.34 14.73
C ILE A 183 5.75 -4.28 13.62
N ALA A 184 4.44 -4.44 13.49
CA ALA A 184 3.86 -5.19 12.38
C ALA A 184 4.06 -4.46 11.05
N LEU A 185 4.41 -5.20 9.99
CA LEU A 185 4.51 -4.67 8.64
C LEU A 185 3.25 -5.02 7.85
N VAL A 186 2.65 -4.03 7.21
CA VAL A 186 1.50 -4.17 6.30
C VAL A 186 1.83 -3.41 5.02
N GLU A 187 1.97 -4.10 3.90
CA GLU A 187 2.30 -3.45 2.62
C GLU A 187 1.04 -2.92 1.93
N ASP A 188 1.05 -1.65 1.52
CA ASP A 188 0.03 -1.10 0.63
C ASP A 188 0.48 -1.29 -0.82
N CYS A 189 -0.08 -2.31 -1.46
CA CYS A 189 0.25 -2.76 -2.81
C CYS A 189 -0.79 -2.34 -3.85
N ALA A 190 -1.63 -1.34 -3.55
CA ALA A 190 -2.72 -0.92 -4.43
C ALA A 190 -2.26 -0.55 -5.85
N GLU A 191 -1.05 -0.07 -6.01
CA GLU A 191 -0.47 0.35 -7.30
C GLU A 191 0.61 -0.59 -7.83
N SER A 192 0.95 -1.68 -7.12
CA SER A 192 2.14 -2.48 -7.41
C SER A 192 1.88 -3.93 -7.83
N LEU A 193 0.65 -4.27 -8.19
CA LEU A 193 0.35 -5.59 -8.74
C LEU A 193 1.17 -5.83 -10.03
N GLY A 194 2.01 -6.87 -10.04
CA GLY A 194 2.94 -7.16 -11.12
C GLY A 194 4.32 -6.50 -10.97
N SER A 195 4.56 -5.76 -9.88
CA SER A 195 5.88 -5.21 -9.56
C SER A 195 6.71 -6.19 -8.74
N TYR A 196 8.01 -6.19 -8.97
CA TYR A 196 8.94 -7.11 -8.32
C TYR A 196 10.09 -6.34 -7.65
N TYR A 197 10.42 -6.72 -6.44
CA TYR A 197 11.60 -6.26 -5.71
C TYR A 197 12.56 -7.43 -5.52
N LYS A 198 13.79 -7.31 -6.06
CA LYS A 198 14.82 -8.37 -6.00
C LYS A 198 14.32 -9.75 -6.42
N GLY A 199 13.43 -9.80 -7.43
CA GLY A 199 12.88 -11.04 -7.96
C GLY A 199 11.66 -11.61 -7.21
N THR A 200 11.21 -10.98 -6.11
CA THR A 200 9.99 -11.33 -5.38
C THR A 200 8.90 -10.30 -5.68
N HIS A 201 7.67 -10.77 -5.90
CA HIS A 201 6.51 -9.89 -6.09
C HIS A 201 6.26 -9.06 -4.81
N THR A 202 5.82 -7.81 -4.96
CA THR A 202 5.41 -6.97 -3.83
C THR A 202 4.10 -7.46 -3.23
N GLY A 203 3.98 -7.46 -1.91
CA GLY A 203 2.77 -7.89 -1.19
C GLY A 203 2.79 -9.30 -0.64
#